data_3e0a3fd3b3e558abbdd6033387f74071
#
_entry.id   3e0a3fd3b3e558abbdd6033387f74071
#
_cell.length_a   1.000
_cell.length_b   1.000
_cell.length_c   1.000
_cell.angle_alpha   90.00
_cell.angle_beta   90.00
_cell.angle_gamma   90.00
#
_symmetry.space_group_name_H-M   'P 1'
#
loop_
_entity.id
_entity.type
_entity.pdbx_description
1 polymer ?
#
loop_
_entity_poly.entity_id
_entity_poly.type
_entity_poly.pdbx_seq_one_letter_code
_entity_poly.pdbx_strand_id
1 'polypeptide(L)'
;MKKMKKMISVLLVLLMLASFCSCEDPTPDTPAVTTTEAPVTAPTEVDLALGEKCEYAFVYSRDDLGGDLENEVLAFRTELRRSLSMPELAINKFGNGDKVAEVDKEILIGKTNRKVSIDLMASVPENCFGIEITENKVAIYAGKARVLISALDYFFENYIKSDSNGNIKLPIGRYISEEQKYSVSPLISEKEGFSTAHTFLFDIPAIGNNKIMQGGCSDGSYMYFCMINSGSPQYAYVCKYDIATNKFVKKSELIPTDHSNDMTYNPKTNELIVLHNSPRNAMLTMLDPETLEIKRTQMVSFNMFCIDYQPERDVYVIGISGGQNFTVLDANFKINRDYIPLGSTRFEANSTGYTTQGVVCDKDYIYFVQYKQNVIMVYDWTGKYINKIQLSIPTSIEPENISIVDDRFYIACNNSSWTGGALYSVELIPPEK
;
A
#
# COMPACT_ATOMS: atom_id res chain seq x y z
N MET A 1 26.77 -34.22 29.43
CA MET A 1 26.75 -34.04 30.88
C MET A 1 26.16 -32.69 31.24
N LYS A 2 25.18 -32.72 32.14
CA LYS A 2 24.56 -31.65 32.95
C LYS A 2 23.86 -30.54 32.18
N LYS A 3 22.56 -30.55 32.06
CA LYS A 3 21.38 -30.46 32.99
C LYS A 3 21.24 -29.10 33.68
N MET A 4 20.09 -28.45 33.30
CA MET A 4 19.05 -27.97 34.26
C MET A 4 19.33 -26.58 34.84
N LYS A 5 18.36 -25.71 35.04
CA LYS A 5 16.91 -25.73 35.45
C LYS A 5 16.29 -24.36 35.11
N LYS A 6 15.11 -24.28 34.60
CA LYS A 6 13.83 -23.88 35.20
C LYS A 6 13.90 -22.91 36.40
N MET A 7 13.18 -21.76 36.28
CA MET A 7 12.19 -21.46 37.34
C MET A 7 11.19 -20.36 36.88
N ILE A 8 9.96 -20.73 37.07
CA ILE A 8 8.72 -19.98 37.06
C ILE A 8 8.66 -19.10 38.30
N SER A 9 8.14 -17.88 38.22
CA SER A 9 7.60 -17.20 39.37
C SER A 9 6.28 -16.54 39.03
N VAL A 10 5.25 -17.16 39.50
CA VAL A 10 3.91 -16.63 39.76
C VAL A 10 4.00 -15.81 41.03
N LEU A 11 3.49 -14.59 41.05
CA LEU A 11 3.20 -13.89 42.30
C LEU A 11 1.80 -13.32 42.28
N LEU A 12 1.03 -13.92 43.10
CA LEU A 12 -0.27 -13.58 43.65
C LEU A 12 -0.14 -12.39 44.59
N VAL A 13 -1.02 -11.38 44.49
CA VAL A 13 -1.24 -10.48 45.62
C VAL A 13 -2.70 -10.41 45.97
N LEU A 14 -2.94 -10.82 47.18
CA LEU A 14 -4.20 -10.85 47.90
C LEU A 14 -4.61 -9.45 48.39
N LEU A 15 -5.91 -9.30 48.48
CA LEU A 15 -6.73 -8.37 49.26
C LEU A 15 -6.16 -7.95 50.63
N MET A 16 -6.43 -6.70 51.00
CA MET A 16 -6.77 -6.33 52.37
C MET A 16 -7.99 -5.41 52.39
N LEU A 17 -9.05 -5.97 52.97
CA LEU A 17 -10.19 -5.28 53.56
C LEU A 17 -9.79 -4.72 54.91
N ALA A 18 -10.19 -3.51 55.21
CA ALA A 18 -10.34 -3.07 56.63
C ALA A 18 -11.55 -2.15 56.74
N SER A 19 -12.53 -2.66 57.42
CA SER A 19 -13.70 -1.98 57.92
C SER A 19 -13.33 -1.11 59.12
N PHE A 20 -13.96 0.01 59.29
CA PHE A 20 -14.36 0.51 60.61
C PHE A 20 -15.67 1.28 60.52
N CYS A 21 -16.59 0.82 61.35
CA CYS A 21 -17.87 1.41 61.71
C CYS A 21 -17.70 2.64 62.59
N SER A 22 -18.58 3.59 62.45
CA SER A 22 -19.10 4.38 63.57
C SER A 22 -20.50 4.88 63.25
N CYS A 23 -21.41 4.52 64.13
CA CYS A 23 -22.82 4.92 64.11
C CYS A 23 -22.99 6.32 64.72
N GLU A 24 -23.96 7.06 64.21
CA GLU A 24 -24.88 7.90 65.01
C GLU A 24 -26.12 8.27 64.13
N ASP A 25 -27.29 7.89 64.63
CA ASP A 25 -28.65 8.27 64.23
C ASP A 25 -29.22 9.20 65.32
N PRO A 26 -30.45 9.78 65.20
CA PRO A 26 -31.27 10.16 64.04
C PRO A 26 -31.99 11.53 64.24
N THR A 27 -32.56 12.08 63.16
CA THR A 27 -33.82 12.84 63.29
C THR A 27 -34.61 12.78 61.95
N PRO A 28 -35.94 12.73 61.97
CA PRO A 28 -36.77 12.50 60.81
C PRO A 28 -37.23 13.82 60.21
N ASP A 29 -37.08 13.97 58.90
CA ASP A 29 -37.80 15.01 58.14
C ASP A 29 -38.27 14.47 56.76
N THR A 30 -39.56 14.57 56.58
CA THR A 30 -40.45 14.72 55.45
C THR A 30 -39.97 14.16 54.06
N PRO A 31 -40.78 13.31 53.40
CA PRO A 31 -40.46 12.78 52.10
C PRO A 31 -40.56 13.84 50.99
N ALA A 32 -39.41 14.31 50.51
CA ALA A 32 -39.36 14.97 49.23
C ALA A 32 -39.62 13.89 48.13
N VAL A 33 -40.69 14.08 47.37
CA VAL A 33 -40.98 13.32 46.18
C VAL A 33 -39.89 13.59 45.14
N THR A 34 -38.85 12.79 45.17
CA THR A 34 -37.85 12.76 44.09
C THR A 34 -38.46 11.95 42.96
N THR A 35 -38.96 12.62 41.95
CA THR A 35 -39.15 12.01 40.64
C THR A 35 -37.78 11.58 40.13
N THR A 36 -37.45 10.33 40.35
CA THR A 36 -36.30 9.68 39.65
C THR A 36 -36.70 9.60 38.19
N GLU A 37 -36.23 10.56 37.40
CA GLU A 37 -36.16 10.37 35.95
C GLU A 37 -35.34 9.08 35.75
N ALA A 38 -35.92 8.12 35.04
CA ALA A 38 -35.21 6.91 34.64
C ALA A 38 -33.93 7.37 33.87
N PRO A 39 -32.77 6.75 34.10
CA PRO A 39 -31.58 7.11 33.37
C PRO A 39 -31.89 6.96 31.86
N VAL A 40 -31.81 8.07 31.14
CA VAL A 40 -31.88 8.07 29.67
C VAL A 40 -30.67 7.24 29.20
N THR A 41 -30.95 6.00 28.81
CA THR A 41 -29.94 5.14 28.19
C THR A 41 -29.54 5.83 26.87
N ALA A 42 -28.23 6.09 26.69
CA ALA A 42 -27.72 6.64 25.44
C ALA A 42 -28.20 5.78 24.25
N PRO A 43 -28.57 6.39 23.12
CA PRO A 43 -29.02 5.66 21.96
C PRO A 43 -27.94 4.66 21.51
N THR A 44 -28.34 3.46 21.14
CA THR A 44 -27.44 2.41 20.66
C THR A 44 -27.32 2.41 19.12
N GLU A 45 -28.20 3.12 18.45
CA GLU A 45 -28.26 3.24 16.98
C GLU A 45 -28.60 4.68 16.57
N VAL A 46 -28.20 5.04 15.35
CA VAL A 46 -28.56 6.31 14.71
C VAL A 46 -29.15 6.05 13.32
N ASP A 47 -30.11 6.86 12.93
CA ASP A 47 -30.69 6.80 11.59
C ASP A 47 -29.77 7.50 10.58
N LEU A 48 -29.20 6.73 9.65
CA LEU A 48 -28.49 7.28 8.49
C LEU A 48 -29.48 7.79 7.44
N ALA A 49 -30.56 7.02 7.23
CA ALA A 49 -31.64 7.41 6.34
C ALA A 49 -32.98 6.96 6.93
N LEU A 50 -34.00 7.81 6.80
CA LEU A 50 -35.39 7.52 7.12
C LEU A 50 -36.21 7.52 5.82
N GLY A 51 -36.54 6.34 5.31
CA GLY A 51 -37.09 6.15 3.99
C GLY A 51 -36.11 6.71 2.92
N GLU A 52 -36.63 7.67 2.13
CA GLU A 52 -35.81 8.32 1.09
C GLU A 52 -35.00 9.52 1.60
N LYS A 53 -35.06 9.84 2.91
CA LYS A 53 -34.44 11.04 3.45
C LYS A 53 -33.17 10.74 4.23
N CYS A 54 -32.04 11.22 3.73
CA CYS A 54 -30.77 11.27 4.45
C CYS A 54 -30.35 12.74 4.67
N GLU A 55 -29.93 13.07 5.90
CA GLU A 55 -29.55 14.43 6.28
C GLU A 55 -28.04 14.65 6.38
N TYR A 56 -27.24 13.60 6.17
CA TYR A 56 -25.79 13.67 6.29
C TYR A 56 -25.13 14.40 5.12
N ALA A 57 -24.25 15.34 5.41
CA ALA A 57 -23.33 15.93 4.45
C ALA A 57 -22.13 15.00 4.25
N PHE A 58 -21.64 14.89 3.03
CA PHE A 58 -20.46 14.11 2.71
C PHE A 58 -19.23 15.02 2.67
N VAL A 59 -18.25 14.74 3.52
CA VAL A 59 -17.02 15.55 3.68
C VAL A 59 -15.80 14.64 3.57
N TYR A 60 -14.81 15.04 2.77
CA TYR A 60 -13.55 14.34 2.68
C TYR A 60 -12.38 15.33 2.55
N SER A 61 -11.17 14.91 2.90
CA SER A 61 -9.98 15.74 2.71
C SER A 61 -9.39 15.48 1.33
N ARG A 62 -9.49 16.46 0.46
CA ARG A 62 -8.98 16.37 -0.91
C ARG A 62 -7.45 16.40 -0.99
N ASP A 63 -6.81 17.09 -0.05
CA ASP A 63 -5.36 17.28 -0.05
C ASP A 63 -4.60 15.99 0.30
N ASP A 64 -5.29 15.02 0.91
CA ASP A 64 -4.73 13.72 1.31
C ASP A 64 -5.04 12.59 0.32
N LEU A 65 -5.81 12.88 -0.73
CA LEU A 65 -6.21 11.92 -1.74
C LEU A 65 -5.48 12.22 -3.05
N GLY A 66 -4.75 11.25 -3.59
CA GLY A 66 -4.29 11.28 -4.98
C GLY A 66 -5.46 11.15 -5.95
N GLY A 67 -5.25 11.45 -7.23
CA GLY A 67 -6.33 11.51 -8.22
C GLY A 67 -7.17 10.24 -8.30
N ASP A 68 -6.55 9.07 -8.28
CA ASP A 68 -7.27 7.79 -8.35
C ASP A 68 -8.07 7.53 -7.07
N LEU A 69 -7.49 7.78 -5.90
CA LEU A 69 -8.19 7.60 -4.63
C LEU A 69 -9.35 8.61 -4.48
N GLU A 70 -9.21 9.83 -4.98
CA GLU A 70 -10.33 10.78 -5.05
C GLU A 70 -11.47 10.20 -5.90
N ASN A 71 -11.16 9.56 -7.02
CA ASN A 71 -12.16 8.93 -7.88
C ASN A 71 -12.89 7.79 -7.16
N GLU A 72 -12.20 6.96 -6.38
CA GLU A 72 -12.82 5.90 -5.57
C GLU A 72 -13.74 6.48 -4.49
N VAL A 73 -13.33 7.53 -3.79
CA VAL A 73 -14.17 8.23 -2.82
C VAL A 73 -15.41 8.84 -3.49
N LEU A 74 -15.28 9.36 -4.71
CA LEU A 74 -16.40 9.88 -5.49
C LEU A 74 -17.31 8.78 -6.02
N ALA A 75 -16.76 7.62 -6.38
CA ALA A 75 -17.53 6.43 -6.77
C ALA A 75 -18.34 5.92 -5.58
N PHE A 76 -17.72 5.75 -4.42
CA PHE A 76 -18.38 5.39 -3.17
C PHE A 76 -19.53 6.34 -2.82
N ARG A 77 -19.30 7.65 -2.90
CA ARG A 77 -20.37 8.64 -2.71
C ARG A 77 -21.53 8.43 -3.68
N THR A 78 -21.22 8.18 -4.95
CA THR A 78 -22.26 7.99 -5.98
C THR A 78 -23.07 6.74 -5.69
N GLU A 79 -22.43 5.66 -5.26
CA GLU A 79 -23.09 4.43 -4.87
C GLU A 79 -23.93 4.60 -3.61
N LEU A 80 -23.39 5.28 -2.60
CA LEU A 80 -24.11 5.62 -1.38
C LEU A 80 -25.40 6.41 -1.69
N ARG A 81 -25.31 7.39 -2.60
CA ARG A 81 -26.48 8.16 -3.06
C ARG A 81 -27.55 7.27 -3.70
N ARG A 82 -27.15 6.32 -4.53
CA ARG A 82 -28.09 5.40 -5.18
C ARG A 82 -28.78 4.51 -4.15
N SER A 83 -28.03 3.98 -3.21
CA SER A 83 -28.53 3.08 -2.17
C SER A 83 -29.44 3.77 -1.15
N LEU A 84 -29.19 5.05 -0.89
CA LEU A 84 -29.98 5.83 0.05
C LEU A 84 -31.18 6.54 -0.61
N SER A 85 -31.40 6.38 -1.91
CA SER A 85 -32.41 7.11 -2.67
C SER A 85 -32.41 8.63 -2.40
N MET A 86 -31.21 9.20 -2.21
CA MET A 86 -31.02 10.56 -1.72
C MET A 86 -31.29 11.60 -2.81
N PRO A 87 -32.05 12.69 -2.52
CA PRO A 87 -32.12 13.84 -3.40
C PRO A 87 -30.74 14.47 -3.62
N GLU A 88 -30.49 14.95 -4.82
CA GLU A 88 -29.16 15.53 -5.19
C GLU A 88 -28.63 16.60 -4.23
N LEU A 89 -29.53 17.32 -3.56
CA LEU A 89 -29.21 18.44 -2.69
C LEU A 89 -28.71 18.04 -1.29
N ALA A 90 -28.94 16.83 -0.82
CA ALA A 90 -28.63 16.43 0.56
C ALA A 90 -27.14 16.06 0.77
N ILE A 91 -26.40 15.72 -0.29
CA ILE A 91 -25.00 15.29 -0.20
C ILE A 91 -24.03 16.25 -0.94
N ASN A 92 -24.48 17.40 -1.40
CA ASN A 92 -23.70 18.28 -2.25
C ASN A 92 -22.65 19.15 -1.52
N LYS A 93 -22.37 18.91 -0.26
CA LYS A 93 -21.24 19.57 0.39
C LYS A 93 -19.97 18.75 0.21
N PHE A 94 -19.35 18.93 -0.94
CA PHE A 94 -17.96 18.54 -1.11
C PHE A 94 -17.07 19.56 -0.45
N GLY A 95 -16.11 19.10 0.28
CA GLY A 95 -15.11 20.00 0.73
C GLY A 95 -13.88 19.27 1.21
N ASN A 96 -12.76 19.87 0.96
CA ASN A 96 -11.61 19.79 1.80
C ASN A 96 -12.10 20.07 3.23
N GLY A 97 -11.93 19.10 4.15
CA GLY A 97 -12.41 19.19 5.53
C GLY A 97 -12.05 20.49 6.24
N ASP A 98 -10.93 21.13 5.82
CA ASP A 98 -10.44 22.39 6.42
C ASP A 98 -11.17 23.62 5.88
N LYS A 99 -11.85 23.51 4.75
CA LYS A 99 -12.51 24.63 4.06
C LYS A 99 -14.04 24.57 4.14
N VAL A 100 -14.58 23.46 4.64
CA VAL A 100 -16.01 23.27 4.76
C VAL A 100 -16.46 23.52 6.19
N ALA A 101 -17.41 24.41 6.37
CA ALA A 101 -18.02 24.64 7.66
C ALA A 101 -18.64 23.35 8.21
N GLU A 102 -18.40 23.06 9.47
CA GLU A 102 -18.96 21.90 10.14
C GLU A 102 -20.49 22.02 10.20
N VAL A 103 -21.17 20.92 9.89
CA VAL A 103 -22.61 20.78 10.05
C VAL A 103 -22.92 19.63 11.01
N ASP A 104 -24.13 19.58 11.52
CA ASP A 104 -24.51 18.61 12.56
C ASP A 104 -24.26 17.17 12.10
N LYS A 105 -24.83 16.76 10.96
CA LYS A 105 -24.71 15.40 10.43
C LYS A 105 -23.73 15.32 9.28
N GLU A 106 -22.64 14.56 9.45
CA GLU A 106 -21.59 14.40 8.43
C GLU A 106 -21.11 12.95 8.30
N ILE A 107 -20.88 12.52 7.04
CA ILE A 107 -20.06 11.35 6.69
C ILE A 107 -18.68 11.87 6.32
N LEU A 108 -17.67 11.46 7.07
CA LEU A 108 -16.31 11.98 7.04
C LEU A 108 -15.36 10.92 6.50
N ILE A 109 -14.70 11.19 5.40
CA ILE A 109 -13.78 10.23 4.75
C ILE A 109 -12.35 10.75 4.81
N GLY A 110 -11.45 9.90 5.34
CA GLY A 110 -10.03 10.19 5.42
C GLY A 110 -9.66 11.20 6.51
N LYS A 111 -8.60 11.96 6.28
CA LYS A 111 -8.02 12.92 7.25
C LYS A 111 -8.78 14.24 7.27
N THR A 112 -9.98 14.26 7.81
CA THR A 112 -10.71 15.52 8.00
C THR A 112 -10.32 16.21 9.32
N ASN A 113 -10.55 17.51 9.42
CA ASN A 113 -10.29 18.29 10.61
C ASN A 113 -11.39 18.19 11.69
N ARG A 114 -12.32 17.26 11.55
CA ARG A 114 -13.38 17.02 12.54
C ARG A 114 -12.84 16.23 13.72
N LYS A 115 -13.26 16.57 14.93
CA LYS A 115 -12.77 15.91 16.15
C LYS A 115 -12.89 14.39 16.08
N VAL A 116 -14.03 13.87 15.60
CA VAL A 116 -14.24 12.42 15.49
C VAL A 116 -13.26 11.76 14.54
N SER A 117 -12.92 12.39 13.40
CA SER A 117 -11.87 11.90 12.50
C SER A 117 -10.50 11.92 13.14
N ILE A 118 -10.15 12.99 13.86
CA ILE A 118 -8.85 13.14 14.55
C ILE A 118 -8.71 12.05 15.62
N ASP A 119 -9.74 11.82 16.43
CA ASP A 119 -9.73 10.79 17.47
C ASP A 119 -9.64 9.38 16.88
N LEU A 120 -10.31 9.14 15.73
CA LEU A 120 -10.22 7.87 15.00
C LEU A 120 -8.81 7.67 14.42
N MET A 121 -8.26 8.68 13.75
CA MET A 121 -6.90 8.65 13.19
C MET A 121 -5.84 8.26 14.25
N ALA A 122 -5.96 8.79 15.46
CA ALA A 122 -5.03 8.50 16.55
C ALA A 122 -5.08 7.06 17.05
N SER A 123 -6.15 6.31 16.72
CA SER A 123 -6.39 4.94 17.19
C SER A 123 -6.23 3.86 16.11
N VAL A 124 -6.13 4.22 14.83
CA VAL A 124 -6.06 3.28 13.72
C VAL A 124 -4.60 3.01 13.33
N PRO A 125 -4.12 1.74 13.44
CA PRO A 125 -2.78 1.37 12.99
C PRO A 125 -2.61 1.54 11.48
N GLU A 126 -1.38 1.58 11.00
CA GLU A 126 -1.02 1.91 9.62
C GLU A 126 -1.68 1.00 8.57
N ASN A 127 -1.76 -0.32 8.81
CA ASN A 127 -2.36 -1.29 7.89
C ASN A 127 -3.82 -1.63 8.24
N CYS A 128 -4.46 -0.80 9.05
CA CYS A 128 -5.85 -1.00 9.47
C CYS A 128 -6.73 0.14 8.99
N PHE A 129 -8.03 -0.10 9.01
CA PHE A 129 -9.01 0.97 8.90
C PHE A 129 -9.90 1.02 10.14
N GLY A 130 -10.52 2.15 10.34
CA GLY A 130 -11.47 2.35 11.41
C GLY A 130 -12.75 3.03 10.91
N ILE A 131 -13.84 2.70 11.56
CA ILE A 131 -15.15 3.32 11.37
C ILE A 131 -15.63 3.76 12.75
N GLU A 132 -15.95 5.03 12.89
CA GLU A 132 -16.52 5.61 14.11
C GLU A 132 -17.91 6.15 13.79
N ILE A 133 -18.91 5.66 14.49
CA ILE A 133 -20.29 6.11 14.36
C ILE A 133 -20.71 6.74 15.69
N THR A 134 -21.13 7.98 15.64
CA THR A 134 -21.70 8.73 16.76
C THR A 134 -23.14 9.09 16.46
N GLU A 135 -23.81 9.81 17.33
CA GLU A 135 -25.20 10.24 17.12
C GLU A 135 -25.39 11.06 15.83
N ASN A 136 -24.36 11.76 15.38
CA ASN A 136 -24.47 12.70 14.26
C ASN A 136 -23.27 12.68 13.29
N LYS A 137 -22.27 11.84 13.50
CA LYS A 137 -21.10 11.71 12.62
C LYS A 137 -20.82 10.25 12.30
N VAL A 138 -20.42 10.01 11.06
CA VAL A 138 -19.82 8.76 10.61
C VAL A 138 -18.44 9.10 10.09
N ALA A 139 -17.38 8.60 10.73
CA ALA A 139 -16.00 8.79 10.27
C ALA A 139 -15.43 7.47 9.76
N ILE A 140 -14.82 7.49 8.59
CA ILE A 140 -14.13 6.35 7.98
C ILE A 140 -12.70 6.81 7.70
N TYR A 141 -11.74 6.11 8.28
CA TYR A 141 -10.33 6.42 8.13
C TYR A 141 -9.50 5.16 7.95
N ALA A 142 -8.40 5.25 7.22
CA ALA A 142 -7.40 4.20 7.11
C ALA A 142 -6.00 4.79 7.23
N GLY A 143 -5.09 4.01 7.80
CA GLY A 143 -3.69 4.39 7.96
C GLY A 143 -2.95 4.53 6.62
N LYS A 144 -3.37 3.76 5.61
CA LYS A 144 -2.88 3.84 4.22
C LYS A 144 -4.04 4.10 3.25
N ALA A 145 -3.73 4.80 2.18
CA ALA A 145 -4.74 5.18 1.18
C ALA A 145 -5.49 3.99 0.58
N ARG A 146 -4.78 2.92 0.22
CA ARG A 146 -5.38 1.69 -0.32
C ARG A 146 -6.27 0.95 0.68
N VAL A 147 -5.93 1.03 1.99
CA VAL A 147 -6.76 0.46 3.05
C VAL A 147 -8.07 1.23 3.18
N LEU A 148 -8.08 2.50 2.76
CA LEU A 148 -9.29 3.30 2.73
C LEU A 148 -10.32 2.74 1.74
N ILE A 149 -9.91 2.23 0.60
CA ILE A 149 -10.83 1.58 -0.36
C ILE A 149 -11.51 0.40 0.31
N SER A 150 -10.74 -0.48 0.96
CA SER A 150 -11.29 -1.62 1.72
C SER A 150 -12.23 -1.17 2.85
N ALA A 151 -11.97 -0.02 3.47
CA ALA A 151 -12.84 0.56 4.49
C ALA A 151 -14.19 1.02 3.92
N LEU A 152 -14.17 1.63 2.74
CA LEU A 152 -15.37 2.09 2.04
C LEU A 152 -16.23 0.91 1.61
N ASP A 153 -15.64 -0.13 1.03
CA ASP A 153 -16.31 -1.36 0.65
C ASP A 153 -16.93 -2.06 1.86
N TYR A 154 -16.11 -2.22 2.94
CA TYR A 154 -16.59 -2.81 4.19
C TYR A 154 -17.76 -2.04 4.78
N PHE A 155 -17.70 -0.69 4.81
CA PHE A 155 -18.80 0.13 5.29
C PHE A 155 -20.05 -0.08 4.45
N PHE A 156 -19.92 -0.07 3.14
CA PHE A 156 -21.02 -0.26 2.23
C PHE A 156 -21.69 -1.62 2.42
N GLU A 157 -20.91 -2.69 2.45
CA GLU A 157 -21.41 -4.06 2.59
C GLU A 157 -22.02 -4.37 3.95
N ASN A 158 -21.51 -3.77 5.02
CA ASN A 158 -21.91 -4.15 6.39
C ASN A 158 -22.88 -3.18 7.04
N TYR A 159 -22.87 -1.92 6.66
CA TYR A 159 -23.68 -0.88 7.30
C TYR A 159 -24.81 -0.33 6.41
N ILE A 160 -24.71 -0.40 5.08
CA ILE A 160 -25.75 0.11 4.18
C ILE A 160 -26.76 -0.99 3.89
N LYS A 161 -27.64 -1.23 4.87
CA LYS A 161 -28.70 -2.24 4.79
C LYS A 161 -30.03 -1.61 5.15
N SER A 162 -30.93 -1.56 4.17
CA SER A 162 -32.29 -1.03 4.37
C SER A 162 -33.17 -2.06 5.07
N ASP A 163 -34.01 -1.58 5.97
CA ASP A 163 -35.13 -2.34 6.49
C ASP A 163 -36.29 -2.41 5.44
N SER A 164 -37.41 -3.05 5.82
CA SER A 164 -38.58 -3.18 4.95
C SER A 164 -39.27 -1.83 4.61
N ASN A 165 -38.94 -0.77 5.35
CA ASN A 165 -39.46 0.59 5.15
C ASN A 165 -38.48 1.51 4.42
N GLY A 166 -37.28 0.98 4.02
CA GLY A 166 -36.23 1.75 3.38
C GLY A 166 -35.37 2.56 4.36
N ASN A 167 -35.50 2.34 5.68
CA ASN A 167 -34.66 3.02 6.65
C ASN A 167 -33.31 2.30 6.77
N ILE A 168 -32.26 3.07 7.02
CA ILE A 168 -30.91 2.56 7.30
C ILE A 168 -30.48 3.05 8.67
N LYS A 169 -30.22 2.11 9.57
CA LYS A 169 -29.74 2.36 10.92
C LYS A 169 -28.31 1.91 11.08
N LEU A 170 -27.53 2.72 11.76
CA LEU A 170 -26.12 2.45 12.06
C LEU A 170 -25.95 2.25 13.56
N PRO A 171 -25.26 1.19 14.00
CA PRO A 171 -24.91 1.01 15.40
C PRO A 171 -23.89 2.07 15.82
N ILE A 172 -24.15 2.76 16.93
CA ILE A 172 -23.19 3.72 17.49
C ILE A 172 -22.01 2.93 18.08
N GLY A 173 -20.81 3.35 17.75
CA GLY A 173 -19.58 2.73 18.25
C GLY A 173 -18.40 2.87 17.30
N ARG A 174 -17.29 2.26 17.71
CA ARG A 174 -16.05 2.23 16.96
C ARG A 174 -15.71 0.82 16.55
N TYR A 175 -15.39 0.64 15.28
CA TYR A 175 -14.82 -0.56 14.71
C TYR A 175 -13.41 -0.27 14.20
N ILE A 176 -12.44 -1.12 14.52
CA ILE A 176 -11.10 -1.11 13.93
C ILE A 176 -10.89 -2.49 13.32
N SER A 177 -10.50 -2.52 12.05
CA SER A 177 -10.24 -3.78 11.34
C SER A 177 -9.03 -4.50 11.91
N GLU A 178 -8.97 -5.81 11.68
CA GLU A 178 -7.69 -6.51 11.75
C GLU A 178 -6.71 -5.94 10.73
N GLU A 179 -5.42 -6.20 10.92
CA GLU A 179 -4.40 -5.80 9.96
C GLU A 179 -4.74 -6.38 8.58
N GLN A 180 -4.88 -5.49 7.59
CA GLN A 180 -5.16 -5.89 6.23
C GLN A 180 -3.90 -6.50 5.64
N LYS A 181 -3.85 -7.81 5.62
CA LYS A 181 -2.84 -8.56 4.88
C LYS A 181 -3.27 -8.56 3.42
N TYR A 182 -2.61 -7.74 2.62
CA TYR A 182 -2.78 -7.80 1.17
C TYR A 182 -2.13 -9.10 0.68
N SER A 183 -2.95 -10.12 0.49
CA SER A 183 -2.54 -11.22 -0.36
C SER A 183 -2.59 -10.67 -1.77
N VAL A 184 -1.43 -10.54 -2.41
CA VAL A 184 -1.38 -10.32 -3.85
C VAL A 184 -2.08 -11.53 -4.47
N SER A 185 -3.28 -11.33 -5.01
CA SER A 185 -3.96 -12.39 -5.78
C SER A 185 -3.10 -12.70 -6.99
N PRO A 186 -3.03 -13.94 -7.45
CA PRO A 186 -2.27 -14.26 -8.65
C PRO A 186 -2.79 -13.41 -9.80
N LEU A 187 -1.95 -12.47 -10.26
CA LEU A 187 -2.29 -11.53 -11.34
C LEU A 187 -2.49 -12.23 -12.67
N ILE A 188 -1.98 -13.45 -12.78
CA ILE A 188 -2.05 -14.23 -14.02
C ILE A 188 -2.34 -15.70 -13.73
N SER A 189 -2.93 -16.37 -14.72
CA SER A 189 -3.05 -17.82 -14.76
C SER A 189 -2.24 -18.36 -15.96
N GLU A 190 -2.09 -19.69 -16.07
CA GLU A 190 -1.48 -20.33 -17.23
C GLU A 190 -2.25 -20.12 -18.55
N LYS A 191 -3.38 -19.41 -18.52
CA LYS A 191 -4.14 -19.08 -19.72
C LYS A 191 -3.39 -18.06 -20.57
N GLU A 192 -3.22 -18.35 -21.84
CA GLU A 192 -2.72 -17.40 -22.83
C GLU A 192 -3.76 -16.31 -23.15
N GLY A 193 -3.30 -15.20 -23.73
CA GLY A 193 -4.19 -14.18 -24.29
C GLY A 193 -4.50 -13.01 -23.35
N PHE A 194 -3.73 -12.81 -22.27
CA PHE A 194 -3.80 -11.55 -21.50
C PHE A 194 -3.33 -10.38 -22.37
N SER A 195 -4.07 -9.30 -22.32
CA SER A 195 -3.67 -7.99 -22.82
C SER A 195 -3.47 -7.00 -21.66
N THR A 196 -3.05 -5.79 -21.96
CA THR A 196 -2.89 -4.77 -20.94
C THR A 196 -3.53 -3.45 -21.37
N ALA A 197 -3.99 -2.68 -20.37
CA ALA A 197 -4.24 -1.26 -20.48
C ALA A 197 -3.29 -0.50 -19.56
N HIS A 198 -2.90 0.71 -19.92
CA HIS A 198 -2.05 1.53 -19.07
C HIS A 198 -2.67 2.89 -18.82
N THR A 199 -2.36 3.44 -17.66
CA THR A 199 -2.70 4.82 -17.27
C THR A 199 -1.43 5.54 -16.89
N PHE A 200 -1.17 6.69 -17.51
CA PHE A 200 -0.11 7.59 -17.07
C PHE A 200 -0.46 8.17 -15.70
N LEU A 201 0.48 8.13 -14.77
CA LEU A 201 0.29 8.66 -13.41
C LEU A 201 1.00 10.01 -13.22
N PHE A 202 2.31 10.03 -13.42
CA PHE A 202 3.10 11.26 -13.28
C PHE A 202 4.47 11.16 -13.96
N ASP A 203 5.06 12.33 -14.22
CA ASP A 203 6.44 12.43 -14.68
C ASP A 203 7.42 12.32 -13.49
N ILE A 204 8.54 11.65 -13.74
CA ILE A 204 9.68 11.58 -12.85
C ILE A 204 10.74 12.54 -13.40
N PRO A 205 10.82 13.79 -12.89
CA PRO A 205 11.65 14.80 -13.50
C PRO A 205 13.14 14.56 -13.27
N ALA A 206 13.96 15.00 -14.20
CA ALA A 206 15.41 15.05 -14.04
C ALA A 206 15.81 15.92 -12.84
N ILE A 207 16.87 15.54 -12.14
CA ILE A 207 17.43 16.26 -10.99
C ILE A 207 18.82 16.79 -11.35
N GLY A 208 18.89 18.03 -11.78
CA GLY A 208 20.16 18.60 -12.25
C GLY A 208 20.74 17.81 -13.42
N ASN A 209 21.95 17.24 -13.22
CA ASN A 209 22.62 16.42 -14.22
C ASN A 209 22.18 14.94 -14.21
N ASN A 210 21.40 14.53 -13.21
CA ASN A 210 20.84 13.18 -13.11
C ASN A 210 19.53 13.13 -13.89
N LYS A 211 19.62 12.67 -15.13
CA LYS A 211 18.53 12.75 -16.10
C LYS A 211 17.95 11.40 -16.50
N ILE A 212 18.67 10.34 -16.22
CA ILE A 212 18.30 8.97 -16.62
C ILE A 212 17.65 8.30 -15.42
N MET A 213 16.42 7.89 -15.56
CA MET A 213 15.75 7.04 -14.58
C MET A 213 16.23 5.59 -14.79
N GLN A 214 16.56 4.94 -13.71
CA GLN A 214 16.93 3.51 -13.67
C GLN A 214 16.05 2.80 -12.66
N GLY A 215 16.51 1.70 -12.11
CA GLY A 215 15.78 0.83 -11.21
C GLY A 215 14.91 1.50 -10.17
N GLY A 216 13.94 0.78 -9.74
CA GLY A 216 12.99 1.24 -8.73
C GLY A 216 12.30 0.08 -8.03
N CYS A 217 11.57 0.39 -6.98
CA CYS A 217 10.74 -0.58 -6.25
C CYS A 217 9.60 0.13 -5.53
N SER A 218 8.76 -0.67 -4.88
CA SER A 218 7.73 -0.18 -3.97
C SER A 218 7.81 -0.85 -2.60
N ASP A 219 7.52 -0.10 -1.54
CA ASP A 219 7.24 -0.67 -0.20
C ASP A 219 5.74 -0.88 0.04
N GLY A 220 4.94 -0.67 -1.01
CA GLY A 220 3.49 -0.75 -1.00
C GLY A 220 2.79 0.57 -0.65
N SER A 221 3.49 1.58 -0.17
CA SER A 221 2.97 2.94 0.08
C SER A 221 3.69 3.99 -0.74
N TYR A 222 4.96 3.74 -1.01
CA TYR A 222 5.82 4.64 -1.77
C TYR A 222 6.47 3.90 -2.93
N MET A 223 6.69 4.64 -4.01
CA MET A 223 7.57 4.23 -5.11
C MET A 223 8.92 4.91 -4.93
N TYR A 224 9.97 4.16 -5.24
CA TYR A 224 11.34 4.63 -5.19
C TYR A 224 11.99 4.47 -6.56
N PHE A 225 12.74 5.47 -7.02
CA PHE A 225 13.42 5.45 -8.32
C PHE A 225 14.83 5.98 -8.21
N CYS A 226 15.77 5.35 -8.92
CA CYS A 226 17.12 5.84 -9.07
C CYS A 226 17.22 6.80 -10.26
N MET A 227 17.69 8.02 -10.00
CA MET A 227 17.98 9.02 -11.04
C MET A 227 19.48 9.17 -11.18
N ILE A 228 20.05 8.71 -12.29
CA ILE A 228 21.51 8.70 -12.52
C ILE A 228 21.96 9.78 -13.49
N ASN A 229 23.26 10.16 -13.39
CA ASN A 229 23.93 10.99 -14.40
C ASN A 229 24.47 10.12 -15.56
N SER A 230 24.63 10.72 -16.72
CA SER A 230 25.21 10.05 -17.90
C SER A 230 26.75 10.01 -17.90
N GLY A 231 27.41 10.59 -16.87
CA GLY A 231 28.86 10.66 -16.77
C GLY A 231 29.50 9.36 -16.25
N SER A 232 30.83 9.37 -16.13
CA SER A 232 31.59 8.31 -15.45
C SER A 232 32.52 8.97 -14.45
N PRO A 233 32.48 8.61 -13.14
CA PRO A 233 31.59 7.63 -12.53
C PRO A 233 30.13 8.07 -12.49
N GLN A 234 29.19 7.11 -12.44
CA GLN A 234 27.79 7.36 -12.26
C GLN A 234 27.43 7.45 -10.77
N TYR A 235 26.49 8.33 -10.47
CA TYR A 235 25.93 8.54 -9.14
C TYR A 235 24.42 8.63 -9.27
N ALA A 236 23.68 8.22 -8.24
CA ALA A 236 22.24 8.29 -8.22
C ALA A 236 21.69 9.19 -7.10
N TYR A 237 20.54 9.79 -7.35
CA TYR A 237 19.58 10.12 -6.31
C TYR A 237 18.53 9.01 -6.24
N VAL A 238 18.19 8.55 -5.05
CA VAL A 238 16.99 7.75 -4.82
C VAL A 238 15.84 8.72 -4.50
N CYS A 239 14.80 8.69 -5.30
CA CYS A 239 13.62 9.57 -5.18
C CYS A 239 12.44 8.78 -4.62
N LYS A 240 11.77 9.31 -3.62
CA LYS A 240 10.60 8.73 -2.96
C LYS A 240 9.34 9.49 -3.40
N TYR A 241 8.34 8.75 -3.87
CA TYR A 241 7.03 9.26 -4.29
C TYR A 241 5.93 8.54 -3.52
N ASP A 242 4.92 9.28 -3.08
CA ASP A 242 3.74 8.71 -2.44
C ASP A 242 2.77 8.21 -3.52
N ILE A 243 2.41 6.91 -3.47
CA ILE A 243 1.57 6.25 -4.48
C ILE A 243 0.15 6.80 -4.46
N ALA A 244 -0.39 7.06 -3.27
CA ALA A 244 -1.77 7.49 -3.13
C ALA A 244 -2.01 8.91 -3.66
N THR A 245 -0.99 9.77 -3.56
CA THR A 245 -1.10 11.18 -3.95
C THR A 245 -0.38 11.49 -5.26
N ASN A 246 0.41 10.55 -5.79
CA ASN A 246 1.28 10.73 -6.95
C ASN A 246 2.26 11.91 -6.77
N LYS A 247 2.70 12.17 -5.53
CA LYS A 247 3.54 13.32 -5.21
C LYS A 247 4.96 12.91 -4.83
N PHE A 248 5.91 13.72 -5.29
CA PHE A 248 7.28 13.66 -4.80
C PHE A 248 7.31 13.97 -3.29
N VAL A 249 7.98 13.11 -2.52
CA VAL A 249 8.14 13.26 -1.07
C VAL A 249 9.51 13.85 -0.76
N LYS A 250 10.57 13.14 -1.18
CA LYS A 250 11.96 13.55 -0.98
C LYS A 250 12.92 12.76 -1.86
N LYS A 251 14.18 13.14 -1.83
CA LYS A 251 15.28 12.40 -2.45
C LYS A 251 16.44 12.22 -1.47
N SER A 252 17.28 11.23 -1.73
CA SER A 252 18.54 11.04 -1.00
C SER A 252 19.55 12.16 -1.29
N GLU A 253 20.64 12.19 -0.55
CA GLU A 253 21.88 12.77 -1.04
C GLU A 253 22.38 11.99 -2.27
N LEU A 254 23.36 12.55 -2.99
CA LEU A 254 23.95 11.90 -4.16
C LEU A 254 24.79 10.70 -3.69
N ILE A 255 24.44 9.50 -4.15
CA ILE A 255 25.06 8.25 -3.68
C ILE A 255 25.84 7.56 -4.80
N PRO A 256 26.97 6.89 -4.48
CA PRO A 256 27.84 6.24 -5.47
C PRO A 256 27.36 4.82 -5.77
N THR A 257 26.25 4.69 -6.47
CA THR A 257 25.60 3.42 -6.81
C THR A 257 25.77 3.01 -8.27
N ASP A 258 26.74 3.60 -8.96
CA ASP A 258 27.03 3.31 -10.37
C ASP A 258 25.79 3.42 -11.25
N HIS A 259 25.49 2.41 -12.07
CA HIS A 259 24.34 2.43 -12.97
C HIS A 259 22.98 2.29 -12.25
N SER A 260 22.97 1.79 -11.00
CA SER A 260 21.72 1.62 -10.21
C SER A 260 20.63 0.89 -10.98
N ASN A 261 20.99 -0.22 -11.61
CA ASN A 261 20.17 -0.87 -12.65
C ASN A 261 18.80 -1.33 -12.17
N ASP A 262 18.68 -1.72 -10.89
CA ASP A 262 17.42 -2.07 -10.25
C ASP A 262 17.49 -1.90 -8.73
N MET A 263 16.34 -1.97 -8.07
CA MET A 263 16.23 -1.80 -6.63
C MET A 263 15.05 -2.61 -6.10
N THR A 264 15.16 -3.13 -4.88
CA THR A 264 14.07 -3.78 -4.16
C THR A 264 13.94 -3.27 -2.74
N TYR A 265 12.78 -3.50 -2.13
CA TYR A 265 12.53 -3.26 -0.71
C TYR A 265 12.43 -4.58 0.05
N ASN A 266 13.21 -4.71 1.11
CA ASN A 266 13.11 -5.84 2.05
C ASN A 266 12.41 -5.39 3.34
N PRO A 267 11.15 -5.77 3.58
CA PRO A 267 10.41 -5.40 4.77
C PRO A 267 10.93 -6.03 6.06
N LYS A 268 11.64 -7.18 6.00
CA LYS A 268 12.20 -7.84 7.19
C LYS A 268 13.38 -7.07 7.77
N THR A 269 14.21 -6.48 6.93
CA THR A 269 15.36 -5.67 7.36
C THR A 269 15.06 -4.18 7.35
N ASN A 270 13.91 -3.79 6.80
CA ASN A 270 13.51 -2.43 6.50
C ASN A 270 14.61 -1.68 5.74
N GLU A 271 14.95 -2.21 4.56
CA GLU A 271 16.01 -1.68 3.70
C GLU A 271 15.55 -1.59 2.24
N LEU A 272 15.88 -0.48 1.59
CA LEU A 272 15.95 -0.40 0.15
C LEU A 272 17.31 -0.93 -0.30
N ILE A 273 17.34 -1.84 -1.25
CA ILE A 273 18.56 -2.48 -1.74
C ILE A 273 18.76 -2.10 -3.20
N VAL A 274 19.72 -1.24 -3.46
CA VAL A 274 20.10 -0.77 -4.80
C VAL A 274 21.23 -1.62 -5.32
N LEU A 275 21.08 -2.19 -6.50
CA LEU A 275 22.18 -2.91 -7.16
C LEU A 275 22.95 -1.98 -8.11
N HIS A 276 24.29 -2.11 -8.10
CA HIS A 276 25.16 -1.16 -8.80
C HIS A 276 25.29 -1.42 -10.30
N ASN A 277 25.39 -2.67 -10.69
CA ASN A 277 25.73 -3.11 -12.04
C ASN A 277 27.13 -2.62 -12.45
N SER A 278 27.32 -1.87 -13.51
CA SER A 278 28.62 -1.45 -14.04
C SER A 278 29.09 -0.12 -13.40
N PRO A 279 30.38 0.05 -13.04
CA PRO A 279 31.49 -0.92 -13.15
C PRO A 279 31.62 -1.89 -11.95
N ARG A 280 30.87 -1.67 -10.86
CA ARG A 280 30.92 -2.50 -9.64
C ARG A 280 29.68 -3.42 -9.54
N ASN A 281 29.45 -4.17 -10.60
CA ASN A 281 28.26 -5.00 -10.79
C ASN A 281 27.96 -6.04 -9.69
N ALA A 282 28.95 -6.40 -8.89
CA ALA A 282 28.75 -7.29 -7.74
C ALA A 282 28.62 -6.55 -6.40
N MET A 283 28.12 -5.32 -6.42
CA MET A 283 27.93 -4.46 -5.24
C MET A 283 26.45 -4.14 -5.02
N LEU A 284 26.03 -4.12 -3.76
CA LEU A 284 24.74 -3.64 -3.30
C LEU A 284 24.94 -2.47 -2.34
N THR A 285 24.04 -1.50 -2.37
CA THR A 285 23.90 -0.44 -1.36
C THR A 285 22.54 -0.51 -0.72
N MET A 286 22.53 -0.62 0.61
CA MET A 286 21.30 -0.66 1.42
C MET A 286 21.07 0.71 2.03
N LEU A 287 19.83 1.23 1.84
CA LEU A 287 19.40 2.50 2.41
C LEU A 287 18.24 2.30 3.37
N ASP A 288 18.12 3.23 4.27
CA ASP A 288 16.93 3.37 5.10
C ASP A 288 15.78 3.96 4.27
N PRO A 289 14.60 3.33 4.21
CA PRO A 289 13.50 3.80 3.35
C PRO A 289 12.87 5.10 3.84
N GLU A 290 13.06 5.45 5.12
CA GLU A 290 12.51 6.69 5.67
C GLU A 290 13.48 7.86 5.49
N THR A 291 14.75 7.70 5.83
CA THR A 291 15.74 8.78 5.72
C THR A 291 16.37 8.86 4.33
N LEU A 292 16.44 7.75 3.60
CA LEU A 292 17.18 7.52 2.35
C LEU A 292 18.69 7.62 2.53
N GLU A 293 19.19 7.46 3.75
CA GLU A 293 20.61 7.42 4.07
C GLU A 293 21.17 6.02 3.86
N ILE A 294 22.45 5.94 3.49
CA ILE A 294 23.14 4.66 3.32
C ILE A 294 23.33 4.02 4.71
N LYS A 295 22.75 2.84 4.90
CA LYS A 295 22.99 2.01 6.08
C LYS A 295 24.28 1.20 5.95
N ARG A 296 24.49 0.60 4.78
CA ARG A 296 25.66 -0.24 4.49
C ARG A 296 25.81 -0.51 3.01
N THR A 297 26.99 -0.99 2.62
CA THR A 297 27.26 -1.57 1.30
C THR A 297 27.72 -3.02 1.46
N GLN A 298 27.49 -3.85 0.44
CA GLN A 298 27.84 -5.26 0.48
C GLN A 298 28.31 -5.75 -0.88
N MET A 299 29.46 -6.44 -0.89
CA MET A 299 29.89 -7.23 -2.03
C MET A 299 29.11 -8.54 -2.09
N VAL A 300 28.72 -8.96 -3.28
CA VAL A 300 28.07 -10.24 -3.56
C VAL A 300 28.84 -11.01 -4.62
N SER A 301 28.51 -12.28 -4.82
CA SER A 301 29.27 -13.15 -5.74
C SER A 301 28.81 -13.06 -7.20
N PHE A 302 27.80 -12.25 -7.49
CA PHE A 302 27.13 -12.21 -8.80
C PHE A 302 27.04 -10.80 -9.34
N ASN A 303 27.18 -10.71 -10.66
CA ASN A 303 26.76 -9.54 -11.41
C ASN A 303 25.24 -9.62 -11.60
N MET A 304 24.50 -8.69 -11.01
CA MET A 304 23.05 -8.64 -11.01
C MET A 304 22.54 -7.56 -11.97
N PHE A 305 21.49 -7.87 -12.72
CA PHE A 305 20.82 -6.95 -13.63
C PHE A 305 19.49 -6.43 -13.09
N CYS A 306 18.77 -7.27 -12.37
CA CYS A 306 17.54 -6.89 -11.68
C CYS A 306 17.45 -7.67 -10.37
N ILE A 307 16.63 -7.19 -9.45
CA ILE A 307 16.45 -7.78 -8.12
C ILE A 307 15.06 -7.50 -7.59
N ASP A 308 14.42 -8.53 -7.02
CA ASP A 308 13.26 -8.36 -6.17
C ASP A 308 13.27 -9.31 -4.98
N TYR A 309 12.59 -8.92 -3.91
CA TYR A 309 12.51 -9.68 -2.66
C TYR A 309 11.11 -10.20 -2.42
N GLN A 310 11.00 -11.52 -2.20
CA GLN A 310 9.75 -12.17 -1.84
C GLN A 310 9.70 -12.43 -0.32
N PRO A 311 8.85 -11.70 0.43
CA PRO A 311 8.89 -11.72 1.90
C PRO A 311 8.40 -13.03 2.54
N GLU A 312 7.44 -13.73 1.95
CA GLU A 312 6.93 -15.00 2.50
C GLU A 312 7.95 -16.14 2.35
N ARG A 313 8.72 -16.11 1.27
CA ARG A 313 9.76 -17.10 0.96
C ARG A 313 11.13 -16.75 1.54
N ASP A 314 11.32 -15.49 1.92
CA ASP A 314 12.61 -14.95 2.40
C ASP A 314 13.76 -15.13 1.41
N VAL A 315 13.49 -14.79 0.15
CA VAL A 315 14.43 -14.97 -0.95
C VAL A 315 14.46 -13.77 -1.87
N TYR A 316 15.56 -13.63 -2.63
CA TYR A 316 15.70 -12.66 -3.70
C TYR A 316 15.67 -13.37 -5.06
N VAL A 317 14.91 -12.83 -6.01
CA VAL A 317 15.02 -13.17 -7.42
C VAL A 317 15.97 -12.18 -8.06
N ILE A 318 16.93 -12.66 -8.85
CA ILE A 318 17.90 -11.81 -9.54
C ILE A 318 18.07 -12.20 -10.99
N GLY A 319 18.24 -11.21 -11.86
CA GLY A 319 18.76 -11.39 -13.22
C GLY A 319 20.30 -11.47 -13.21
N ILE A 320 20.87 -12.39 -13.96
CA ILE A 320 22.31 -12.64 -14.07
C ILE A 320 22.74 -12.82 -15.54
N SER A 321 24.03 -12.99 -15.77
CA SER A 321 24.59 -13.29 -17.11
C SER A 321 24.22 -12.24 -18.16
N GLY A 322 24.33 -10.95 -17.82
CA GLY A 322 23.98 -9.87 -18.72
C GLY A 322 22.46 -9.78 -18.99
N GLY A 323 21.64 -10.14 -17.99
CA GLY A 323 20.20 -10.15 -18.11
C GLY A 323 19.64 -11.29 -18.96
N GLN A 324 20.43 -12.36 -19.21
CA GLN A 324 19.99 -13.49 -20.03
C GLN A 324 19.47 -14.68 -19.21
N ASN A 325 19.83 -14.73 -17.93
CA ASN A 325 19.41 -15.78 -17.01
C ASN A 325 18.89 -15.13 -15.71
N PHE A 326 18.15 -15.90 -14.94
CA PHE A 326 17.79 -15.51 -13.58
C PHE A 326 18.00 -16.68 -12.62
N THR A 327 18.07 -16.38 -11.34
CA THR A 327 18.17 -17.33 -10.24
C THR A 327 17.52 -16.80 -8.99
N VAL A 328 17.41 -17.65 -7.97
CA VAL A 328 16.91 -17.30 -6.65
C VAL A 328 18.05 -17.37 -5.64
N LEU A 329 18.15 -16.35 -4.81
CA LEU A 329 19.12 -16.28 -3.71
C LEU A 329 18.39 -16.35 -2.36
N ASP A 330 19.07 -16.91 -1.36
CA ASP A 330 18.62 -16.82 0.03
C ASP A 330 18.81 -15.40 0.62
N ALA A 331 18.36 -15.20 1.85
CA ALA A 331 18.50 -13.93 2.56
C ALA A 331 19.97 -13.46 2.74
N ASN A 332 20.95 -14.34 2.55
CA ASN A 332 22.39 -14.07 2.61
C ASN A 332 23.02 -13.89 1.22
N PHE A 333 22.22 -13.73 0.17
CA PHE A 333 22.63 -13.61 -1.24
C PHE A 333 23.40 -14.81 -1.77
N LYS A 334 23.10 -16.02 -1.30
CA LYS A 334 23.61 -17.28 -1.83
C LYS A 334 22.58 -17.97 -2.69
N ILE A 335 22.99 -18.68 -3.76
CA ILE A 335 22.08 -19.42 -4.62
C ILE A 335 21.24 -20.40 -3.80
N ASN A 336 19.92 -20.26 -3.92
CA ASN A 336 18.92 -21.15 -3.32
C ASN A 336 18.39 -22.13 -4.38
N ARG A 337 18.87 -23.38 -4.34
CA ARG A 337 18.51 -24.42 -5.30
C ARG A 337 17.19 -25.13 -4.99
N ASP A 338 16.52 -24.78 -3.92
CA ASP A 338 15.19 -25.33 -3.60
C ASP A 338 14.12 -24.84 -4.58
N TYR A 339 14.37 -23.69 -5.22
CA TYR A 339 13.48 -23.10 -6.21
C TYR A 339 13.91 -23.42 -7.65
N ILE A 340 15.14 -23.16 -8.00
CA ILE A 340 15.70 -23.44 -9.33
C ILE A 340 16.84 -24.46 -9.19
N PRO A 341 16.53 -25.76 -9.32
CA PRO A 341 17.47 -26.84 -9.02
C PRO A 341 18.80 -26.79 -9.81
N LEU A 342 18.77 -26.29 -11.04
CA LEU A 342 19.97 -26.12 -11.86
C LEU A 342 20.81 -24.91 -11.48
N GLY A 343 20.33 -24.10 -10.50
CA GLY A 343 20.98 -22.89 -10.01
C GLY A 343 20.70 -21.65 -10.85
N SER A 344 20.19 -21.78 -12.08
CA SER A 344 19.69 -20.68 -12.91
C SER A 344 18.80 -21.18 -14.03
N THR A 345 17.92 -20.31 -14.52
CA THR A 345 17.10 -20.55 -15.71
C THR A 345 17.36 -19.45 -16.73
N ARG A 346 17.48 -19.85 -17.98
CA ARG A 346 17.58 -18.92 -19.10
C ARG A 346 16.19 -18.38 -19.45
N PHE A 347 16.12 -17.09 -19.76
CA PHE A 347 14.89 -16.52 -20.29
C PHE A 347 14.52 -17.19 -21.61
N GLU A 348 13.23 -17.46 -21.77
CA GLU A 348 12.69 -17.92 -23.05
C GLU A 348 13.12 -16.93 -24.13
N ALA A 349 13.92 -17.43 -25.05
CA ALA A 349 14.47 -16.62 -26.09
C ALA A 349 13.39 -16.32 -27.13
N ASN A 350 13.15 -15.06 -27.35
CA ASN A 350 12.86 -14.71 -28.70
C ASN A 350 14.11 -14.10 -29.32
N SER A 351 14.30 -14.39 -30.54
CA SER A 351 15.52 -14.29 -31.33
C SER A 351 16.11 -12.89 -31.52
N THR A 352 15.66 -11.85 -30.84
CA THR A 352 15.95 -10.45 -31.16
C THR A 352 16.67 -9.65 -30.09
N GLY A 353 17.34 -10.32 -29.13
CA GLY A 353 18.18 -9.63 -28.15
C GLY A 353 17.40 -8.65 -27.30
N TYR A 354 16.65 -9.15 -26.38
CA TYR A 354 15.99 -8.39 -25.35
C TYR A 354 16.91 -8.15 -24.17
N THR A 355 16.63 -7.11 -23.43
CA THR A 355 17.30 -6.79 -22.17
C THR A 355 16.25 -6.79 -21.07
N THR A 356 16.48 -7.62 -20.03
CA THR A 356 15.70 -7.57 -18.81
C THR A 356 16.08 -6.31 -18.05
N GLN A 357 15.09 -5.51 -17.69
CA GLN A 357 15.31 -4.25 -17.00
C GLN A 357 14.93 -4.33 -15.52
N GLY A 358 13.73 -4.79 -15.20
CA GLY A 358 13.27 -4.93 -13.84
C GLY A 358 12.60 -6.28 -13.58
N VAL A 359 12.48 -6.65 -12.31
CA VAL A 359 11.80 -7.85 -11.85
C VAL A 359 10.89 -7.51 -10.67
N VAL A 360 9.77 -8.19 -10.59
CA VAL A 360 8.90 -8.23 -9.41
C VAL A 360 8.35 -9.65 -9.24
N CYS A 361 8.07 -10.06 -8.02
CA CYS A 361 7.50 -11.37 -7.76
C CYS A 361 6.37 -11.31 -6.72
N ASP A 362 5.39 -12.18 -6.93
CA ASP A 362 4.38 -12.50 -5.94
C ASP A 362 4.58 -13.92 -5.37
N LYS A 363 3.60 -14.42 -4.63
CA LYS A 363 3.67 -15.76 -4.04
C LYS A 363 3.69 -16.89 -5.08
N ASP A 364 3.14 -16.66 -6.29
CA ASP A 364 2.92 -17.68 -7.30
C ASP A 364 3.89 -17.55 -8.48
N TYR A 365 4.24 -16.32 -8.89
CA TYR A 365 4.99 -16.05 -10.11
C TYR A 365 6.10 -15.01 -9.95
N ILE A 366 6.98 -15.00 -10.93
CA ILE A 366 8.08 -14.05 -11.11
C ILE A 366 7.85 -13.35 -12.45
N TYR A 367 7.85 -12.02 -12.44
CA TYR A 367 7.55 -11.17 -13.58
C TYR A 367 8.76 -10.34 -13.95
N PHE A 368 9.20 -10.42 -15.20
CA PHE A 368 10.33 -9.64 -15.73
C PHE A 368 9.84 -8.71 -16.82
N VAL A 369 10.07 -7.40 -16.66
CA VAL A 369 9.86 -6.46 -17.74
C VAL A 369 11.06 -6.45 -18.68
N GLN A 370 10.80 -6.47 -19.97
CA GLN A 370 11.85 -6.51 -21.01
C GLN A 370 11.70 -5.35 -21.98
N TYR A 371 12.82 -4.67 -22.19
CA TYR A 371 12.97 -3.63 -23.20
C TYR A 371 12.99 -4.20 -24.61
N LYS A 372 12.77 -3.36 -25.62
CA LYS A 372 12.65 -3.64 -27.06
C LYS A 372 11.44 -4.50 -27.47
N GLN A 373 11.08 -5.48 -26.69
CA GLN A 373 9.86 -6.25 -26.93
C GLN A 373 8.66 -5.66 -26.23
N ASN A 374 8.91 -4.88 -25.19
CA ASN A 374 7.88 -4.26 -24.39
C ASN A 374 6.89 -5.28 -23.84
N VAL A 375 7.44 -6.28 -23.16
CA VAL A 375 6.68 -7.41 -22.62
C VAL A 375 6.98 -7.65 -21.14
N ILE A 376 6.04 -8.28 -20.46
CA ILE A 376 6.28 -8.94 -19.18
C ILE A 376 6.42 -10.44 -19.45
N MET A 377 7.55 -11.01 -19.05
CA MET A 377 7.78 -12.46 -19.07
C MET A 377 7.43 -13.04 -17.71
N VAL A 378 6.63 -14.09 -17.68
CA VAL A 378 6.13 -14.71 -16.46
C VAL A 378 6.69 -16.09 -16.28
N TYR A 379 7.24 -16.37 -15.11
CA TYR A 379 7.80 -17.66 -14.72
C TYR A 379 7.21 -18.11 -13.38
N ASP A 380 7.14 -19.43 -13.15
CA ASP A 380 6.89 -19.94 -11.82
C ASP A 380 8.20 -20.02 -11.00
N TRP A 381 8.07 -20.36 -9.73
CA TRP A 381 9.21 -20.44 -8.80
C TRP A 381 10.17 -21.62 -9.09
N THR A 382 9.83 -22.54 -9.99
CA THR A 382 10.75 -23.58 -10.48
C THR A 382 11.59 -23.10 -11.68
N GLY A 383 11.31 -21.91 -12.18
CA GLY A 383 11.92 -21.34 -13.36
C GLY A 383 11.26 -21.77 -14.67
N LYS A 384 10.08 -22.42 -14.61
CA LYS A 384 9.30 -22.76 -15.78
C LYS A 384 8.65 -21.51 -16.38
N TYR A 385 8.78 -21.32 -17.67
CA TYR A 385 8.06 -20.29 -18.42
C TYR A 385 6.55 -20.54 -18.37
N ILE A 386 5.78 -19.52 -18.05
CA ILE A 386 4.32 -19.58 -17.95
C ILE A 386 3.66 -18.77 -19.06
N ASN A 387 4.06 -17.50 -19.24
CA ASN A 387 3.38 -16.61 -20.16
C ASN A 387 4.25 -15.44 -20.59
N LYS A 388 3.82 -14.79 -21.68
CA LYS A 388 4.35 -13.52 -22.16
C LYS A 388 3.19 -12.55 -22.39
N ILE A 389 3.24 -11.40 -21.72
CA ILE A 389 2.19 -10.40 -21.77
C ILE A 389 2.73 -9.19 -22.53
N GLN A 390 2.07 -8.81 -23.61
CA GLN A 390 2.42 -7.62 -24.37
C GLN A 390 1.96 -6.38 -23.59
N LEU A 391 2.90 -5.47 -23.32
CA LEU A 391 2.58 -4.19 -22.71
C LEU A 391 1.94 -3.24 -23.72
N SER A 392 0.93 -2.52 -23.27
CA SER A 392 0.29 -1.43 -24.02
C SER A 392 1.08 -0.12 -24.00
N ILE A 393 2.07 0.01 -23.12
CA ILE A 393 2.95 1.19 -23.04
C ILE A 393 3.69 1.36 -24.39
N PRO A 394 3.88 2.59 -24.89
CA PRO A 394 4.55 2.82 -26.16
C PRO A 394 5.96 2.24 -26.23
N THR A 395 6.29 1.52 -27.31
CA THR A 395 7.61 0.89 -27.51
C THR A 395 8.77 1.88 -27.72
N SER A 396 8.45 3.18 -27.89
CA SER A 396 9.44 4.25 -28.03
C SER A 396 10.08 4.68 -26.70
N ILE A 397 9.55 4.20 -25.56
CA ILE A 397 10.06 4.49 -24.23
C ILE A 397 10.60 3.18 -23.61
N GLU A 398 11.64 3.29 -22.82
CA GLU A 398 12.31 2.16 -22.21
C GLU A 398 11.76 1.90 -20.82
N PRO A 399 11.11 0.74 -20.56
CA PRO A 399 10.73 0.36 -19.21
C PRO A 399 11.99 -0.01 -18.42
N GLU A 400 12.15 0.55 -17.23
CA GLU A 400 13.32 0.35 -16.38
C GLU A 400 13.01 -0.37 -15.08
N ASN A 401 11.73 -0.38 -14.70
CA ASN A 401 11.27 -0.97 -13.45
C ASN A 401 9.88 -1.56 -13.61
N ILE A 402 9.60 -2.59 -12.81
CA ILE A 402 8.27 -3.14 -12.60
C ILE A 402 8.04 -3.36 -11.11
N SER A 403 6.89 -2.97 -10.60
CA SER A 403 6.45 -3.22 -9.22
C SER A 403 5.02 -3.70 -9.21
N ILE A 404 4.62 -4.41 -8.15
CA ILE A 404 3.23 -4.80 -7.89
C ILE A 404 2.76 -4.05 -6.64
N VAL A 405 1.64 -3.36 -6.76
CA VAL A 405 0.94 -2.74 -5.63
C VAL A 405 -0.55 -2.96 -5.84
N ASP A 406 -1.22 -3.57 -4.86
CA ASP A 406 -2.67 -3.80 -4.89
C ASP A 406 -3.16 -4.47 -6.20
N ASP A 407 -2.53 -5.60 -6.57
CA ASP A 407 -2.86 -6.40 -7.76
C ASP A 407 -2.68 -5.66 -9.11
N ARG A 408 -2.00 -4.52 -9.13
CA ARG A 408 -1.65 -3.77 -10.34
C ARG A 408 -0.15 -3.73 -10.55
N PHE A 409 0.25 -3.81 -11.80
CA PHE A 409 1.61 -3.49 -12.17
C PHE A 409 1.81 -1.98 -12.26
N TYR A 410 2.93 -1.54 -11.75
CA TYR A 410 3.45 -0.20 -11.92
C TYR A 410 4.75 -0.30 -12.70
N ILE A 411 4.83 0.38 -13.82
CA ILE A 411 6.00 0.35 -14.70
C ILE A 411 6.53 1.77 -14.86
N ALA A 412 7.77 1.96 -14.45
CA ALA A 412 8.46 3.20 -14.68
C ALA A 412 9.33 3.08 -15.94
N CYS A 413 9.30 4.11 -16.78
CA CYS A 413 9.98 4.16 -18.06
C CYS A 413 10.81 5.42 -18.19
N ASN A 414 11.97 5.35 -18.85
CA ASN A 414 12.63 6.56 -19.34
C ASN A 414 11.77 7.25 -20.38
N ASN A 415 11.78 8.58 -20.39
CA ASN A 415 11.17 9.29 -21.51
C ASN A 415 12.05 9.21 -22.77
N SER A 416 11.48 9.44 -23.93
CA SER A 416 12.17 9.32 -25.22
C SER A 416 13.36 10.28 -25.39
N SER A 417 13.45 11.32 -24.58
CA SER A 417 14.53 12.32 -24.61
C SER A 417 15.63 12.05 -23.56
N TRP A 418 15.51 11.03 -22.74
CA TRP A 418 16.42 10.72 -21.65
C TRP A 418 16.61 11.88 -20.66
N THR A 419 15.51 12.57 -20.38
CA THR A 419 15.49 13.73 -19.48
C THR A 419 14.51 13.55 -18.34
N GLY A 420 14.50 12.37 -17.74
CA GLY A 420 13.60 11.92 -16.73
C GLY A 420 12.86 10.66 -17.16
N GLY A 421 11.87 10.29 -16.41
CA GLY A 421 11.01 9.15 -16.65
C GLY A 421 9.55 9.46 -16.44
N ALA A 422 8.73 8.43 -16.52
CA ALA A 422 7.31 8.49 -16.23
C ALA A 422 6.85 7.19 -15.56
N LEU A 423 5.89 7.27 -14.66
CA LEU A 423 5.24 6.12 -14.05
C LEU A 423 3.90 5.85 -14.69
N TYR A 424 3.64 4.59 -14.97
CA TYR A 424 2.37 4.08 -15.49
C TYR A 424 1.84 3.00 -14.56
N SER A 425 0.54 3.01 -14.28
CA SER A 425 -0.15 1.81 -13.81
C SER A 425 -0.58 0.97 -15.01
N VAL A 426 -0.46 -0.36 -14.87
CA VAL A 426 -0.78 -1.30 -15.94
C VAL A 426 -1.76 -2.33 -15.39
N GLU A 427 -2.93 -2.37 -15.99
CA GLU A 427 -3.98 -3.33 -15.67
C GLU A 427 -3.89 -4.52 -16.62
N LEU A 428 -3.99 -5.73 -16.06
CA LEU A 428 -4.14 -6.95 -16.84
C LEU A 428 -5.59 -7.13 -17.27
N ILE A 429 -5.79 -7.30 -18.56
CA ILE A 429 -7.09 -7.62 -19.14
C ILE A 429 -7.12 -9.10 -19.41
N PRO A 430 -7.93 -9.89 -18.67
CA PRO A 430 -8.06 -11.31 -18.93
C PRO A 430 -8.56 -11.60 -20.35
N PRO A 431 -8.19 -12.74 -20.95
CA PRO A 431 -8.73 -13.14 -22.25
C PRO A 431 -10.25 -13.27 -22.17
N GLU A 432 -10.93 -12.85 -23.24
CA GLU A 432 -12.37 -13.06 -23.36
C GLU A 432 -12.70 -14.56 -23.23
N LYS A 433 -13.80 -14.86 -22.52
CA LYS A 433 -14.24 -16.23 -22.25
C LYS A 433 -14.81 -16.92 -23.48
#